data_af5ad241d9bfbcc2e64fdcb8da8a7ece
#
_entry.id   af5ad241d9bfbcc2e64fdcb8da8a7ece
#
_cell.length_a   1.000
_cell.length_b   1.000
_cell.length_c   1.000
_cell.angle_alpha   90.00
_cell.angle_beta   90.00
_cell.angle_gamma   90.00
#
_symmetry.space_group_name_H-M   'P 1'
#
loop_
_entity.id
_entity.type
_entity.pdbx_description
1 polymer ?
#
loop_
_entity_poly.entity_id
_entity_poly.type
_entity_poly.pdbx_seq_one_letter_code
_entity_poly.pdbx_strand_id
1 'polypeptide(L)'
;LTTRRQRQMCIRDRNNMACEDIELSDIISETINEIDKELIYLVPTGSKMEISANKHGLKVASEIFADRNYLDDGNLVSRKEINAVITDPEVAKEHVLFMVKNQALRCLSGKQIPCKIDSICIHGDTSRSLETAKIIKSNLVNNGFELKPLNKMKKFL
;
A
#
# COMPACT_ATOMS: atom_id res chain seq x y z
N LEU A 1 -3.46 -20.49 12.30
CA LEU A 1 -4.17 -19.26 12.68
C LEU A 1 -3.68 -18.05 11.87
N THR A 2 -2.38 -17.89 11.63
CA THR A 2 -1.76 -16.83 10.82
C THR A 2 -2.15 -16.90 9.34
N THR A 3 -2.18 -18.10 8.76
CA THR A 3 -2.60 -18.30 7.35
C THR A 3 -4.06 -17.95 7.10
N ARG A 4 -4.93 -18.05 8.11
CA ARG A 4 -6.36 -17.71 7.97
C ARG A 4 -6.61 -16.19 7.98
N ARG A 5 -5.88 -15.44 8.82
CA ARG A 5 -5.94 -13.96 8.81
C ARG A 5 -5.32 -13.37 7.56
N GLN A 6 -4.18 -13.89 7.11
CA GLN A 6 -3.51 -13.44 5.90
C GLN A 6 -4.35 -13.72 4.63
N ARG A 7 -5.03 -14.86 4.55
CA ARG A 7 -6.02 -15.14 3.50
C ARG A 7 -7.23 -14.23 3.56
N GLN A 8 -7.63 -13.77 4.74
CA GLN A 8 -8.69 -12.77 4.86
C GLN A 8 -8.24 -11.41 4.29
N MET A 9 -7.08 -10.91 4.65
CA MET A 9 -6.62 -9.57 4.26
C MET A 9 -6.20 -9.44 2.78
N CYS A 10 -5.56 -10.45 2.18
CA CYS A 10 -5.00 -10.30 0.83
C CYS A 10 -5.75 -11.05 -0.28
N ILE A 11 -6.46 -12.13 0.04
CA ILE A 11 -7.11 -12.98 -0.96
C ILE A 11 -8.63 -12.91 -0.86
N ARG A 12 -9.18 -12.93 0.35
CA ARG A 12 -10.64 -12.90 0.56
C ARG A 12 -11.24 -11.53 0.34
N ASP A 13 -10.49 -10.48 0.65
CA ASP A 13 -10.99 -9.11 0.51
C ASP A 13 -10.91 -8.62 -0.95
N ARG A 14 -10.50 -9.51 -1.87
CA ARG A 14 -10.41 -9.20 -3.30
C ARG A 14 -9.67 -7.91 -3.59
N ASN A 15 -8.71 -7.56 -2.74
CA ASN A 15 -8.00 -6.28 -2.80
C ASN A 15 -7.45 -6.01 -4.21
N ASN A 16 -6.76 -6.98 -4.83
CA ASN A 16 -6.22 -6.82 -6.18
C ASN A 16 -7.34 -6.63 -7.22
N MET A 17 -8.48 -7.33 -7.08
CA MET A 17 -9.62 -7.16 -7.98
C MET A 17 -10.21 -5.76 -7.85
N ALA A 18 -10.43 -5.31 -6.62
CA ALA A 18 -10.97 -3.98 -6.35
C ALA A 18 -10.02 -2.86 -6.80
N CYS A 19 -8.70 -3.08 -6.82
CA CYS A 19 -7.75 -2.09 -7.37
C CYS A 19 -7.99 -1.79 -8.86
N GLU A 20 -8.52 -2.76 -9.61
CA GLU A 20 -8.72 -2.70 -11.07
C GLU A 20 -10.19 -2.51 -11.46
N ASP A 21 -11.13 -2.86 -10.58
CA ASP A 21 -12.57 -2.85 -10.81
C ASP A 21 -13.25 -1.72 -10.02
N ILE A 22 -13.74 -0.71 -10.75
CA ILE A 22 -14.38 0.46 -10.14
C ILE A 22 -15.74 0.14 -9.53
N GLU A 23 -16.51 -0.79 -10.11
CA GLU A 23 -17.83 -1.15 -9.58
C GLU A 23 -17.68 -1.89 -8.26
N LEU A 24 -16.74 -2.83 -8.19
CA LEU A 24 -16.40 -3.52 -6.94
C LEU A 24 -15.88 -2.53 -5.89
N SER A 25 -15.06 -1.60 -6.28
CA SER A 25 -14.54 -0.54 -5.39
C SER A 25 -15.66 0.36 -4.86
N ASP A 26 -16.62 0.72 -5.70
CA ASP A 26 -17.76 1.55 -5.30
C ASP A 26 -18.64 0.81 -4.28
N ILE A 27 -18.95 -0.46 -4.50
CA ILE A 27 -19.72 -1.29 -3.54
C ILE A 27 -19.00 -1.37 -2.18
N ILE A 28 -17.68 -1.60 -2.19
CA ILE A 28 -16.89 -1.68 -0.95
C ILE A 28 -16.90 -0.33 -0.24
N SER A 29 -16.67 0.77 -0.95
CA SER A 29 -16.61 2.11 -0.37
C SER A 29 -17.97 2.56 0.18
N GLU A 30 -19.04 2.29 -0.53
CA GLU A 30 -20.41 2.55 -0.08
C GLU A 30 -20.73 1.76 1.20
N THR A 31 -20.40 0.47 1.22
CA THR A 31 -20.60 -0.39 2.41
C THR A 31 -19.83 0.13 3.63
N ILE A 32 -18.57 0.56 3.45
CA ILE A 32 -17.78 1.13 4.54
C ILE A 32 -18.44 2.42 5.05
N ASN A 33 -18.87 3.29 4.15
CA ASN A 33 -19.52 4.55 4.51
C ASN A 33 -20.84 4.35 5.26
N GLU A 34 -21.60 3.33 4.90
CA GLU A 34 -22.86 2.96 5.60
C GLU A 34 -22.61 2.38 7.00
N ILE A 35 -21.53 1.59 7.16
CA ILE A 35 -21.20 0.96 8.46
C ILE A 35 -20.60 1.98 9.41
N ASP A 36 -19.56 2.68 8.98
CA ASP A 36 -18.86 3.68 9.79
C ASP A 36 -17.97 4.57 8.92
N LYS A 37 -18.44 5.77 8.61
CA LYS A 37 -17.70 6.78 7.82
C LYS A 37 -16.45 7.35 8.52
N GLU A 38 -16.29 7.10 9.82
CA GLU A 38 -15.12 7.55 10.57
C GLU A 38 -13.92 6.59 10.46
N LEU A 39 -14.13 5.41 9.88
CA LEU A 39 -13.05 4.46 9.60
C LEU A 39 -12.00 5.06 8.66
N ILE A 40 -10.73 4.83 8.98
CA ILE A 40 -9.63 5.14 8.07
C ILE A 40 -9.46 3.93 7.13
N TYR A 41 -9.77 4.14 5.86
CA TYR A 41 -9.68 3.10 4.85
C TYR A 41 -8.31 3.11 4.19
N LEU A 42 -7.52 2.03 4.40
CA LEU A 42 -6.24 1.84 3.72
C LEU A 42 -6.50 1.28 2.33
N VAL A 43 -5.99 1.97 1.34
CA VAL A 43 -6.14 1.60 -0.08
C VAL A 43 -4.81 1.70 -0.82
N PRO A 44 -4.52 0.80 -1.76
CA PRO A 44 -3.36 0.95 -2.62
C PRO A 44 -3.42 2.28 -3.39
N THR A 45 -2.34 3.05 -3.30
CA THR A 45 -2.28 4.37 -3.95
C THR A 45 -2.43 4.25 -5.46
N GLY A 46 -3.16 5.18 -6.07
CA GLY A 46 -3.44 5.21 -7.52
C GLY A 46 -4.48 4.21 -8.02
N SER A 47 -5.02 3.35 -7.15
CA SER A 47 -5.99 2.31 -7.52
C SER A 47 -7.43 2.84 -7.70
N LYS A 48 -8.29 2.00 -8.27
CA LYS A 48 -9.74 2.27 -8.32
C LYS A 48 -10.35 2.35 -6.92
N MET A 49 -9.79 1.63 -5.94
CA MET A 49 -10.19 1.73 -4.54
C MET A 49 -9.95 3.14 -3.98
N GLU A 50 -8.80 3.76 -4.27
CA GLU A 50 -8.53 5.13 -3.83
C GLU A 50 -9.48 6.14 -4.49
N ILE A 51 -9.75 5.98 -5.78
CA ILE A 51 -10.68 6.83 -6.53
C ILE A 51 -12.08 6.73 -5.93
N SER A 52 -12.57 5.51 -5.74
CA SER A 52 -13.91 5.27 -5.19
C SER A 52 -14.03 5.75 -3.74
N ALA A 53 -13.06 5.43 -2.88
CA ALA A 53 -13.08 5.86 -1.49
C ALA A 53 -13.13 7.39 -1.33
N ASN A 54 -12.37 8.13 -2.16
CA ASN A 54 -12.43 9.59 -2.20
C ASN A 54 -13.78 10.10 -2.71
N LYS A 55 -14.37 9.47 -3.74
CA LYS A 55 -15.71 9.80 -4.27
C LYS A 55 -16.79 9.65 -3.20
N HIS A 56 -16.70 8.61 -2.36
CA HIS A 56 -17.64 8.36 -1.25
C HIS A 56 -17.31 9.15 0.03
N GLY A 57 -16.28 10.01 0.02
CA GLY A 57 -15.94 10.88 1.15
C GLY A 57 -15.34 10.15 2.35
N LEU A 58 -14.75 8.98 2.16
CA LEU A 58 -14.09 8.21 3.22
C LEU A 58 -12.76 8.85 3.62
N LYS A 59 -12.32 8.58 4.86
CA LYS A 59 -10.98 8.92 5.34
C LYS A 59 -9.97 7.95 4.71
N VAL A 60 -9.30 8.36 3.64
CA VAL A 60 -8.40 7.50 2.84
C VAL A 60 -6.97 7.58 3.34
N ALA A 61 -6.34 6.45 3.63
CA ALA A 61 -4.89 6.31 3.79
C ALA A 61 -4.31 5.61 2.56
N SER A 62 -3.52 6.36 1.77
CA SER A 62 -2.90 5.87 0.54
C SER A 62 -1.67 5.02 0.87
N GLU A 63 -1.68 3.75 0.46
CA GLU A 63 -0.69 2.75 0.84
C GLU A 63 0.19 2.34 -0.34
N ILE A 64 1.50 2.26 -0.11
CA ILE A 64 2.46 1.61 -1.00
C ILE A 64 2.94 0.29 -0.42
N PHE A 65 3.52 -0.57 -1.26
CA PHE A 65 4.06 -1.87 -0.87
C PHE A 65 5.59 -1.85 -0.95
N ALA A 66 6.25 -2.17 0.17
CA ALA A 66 7.70 -2.17 0.27
C ALA A 66 8.36 -3.28 -0.54
N ASP A 67 7.69 -4.42 -0.64
CA ASP A 67 8.20 -5.69 -1.16
C ASP A 67 7.56 -6.10 -2.49
N ARG A 68 6.91 -5.14 -3.20
CA ARG A 68 6.25 -5.40 -4.47
C ARG A 68 6.69 -4.40 -5.54
N ASN A 69 6.85 -4.91 -6.75
CA ASN A 69 7.09 -4.06 -7.91
C ASN A 69 5.77 -3.64 -8.59
N TYR A 70 5.83 -2.51 -9.29
CA TYR A 70 4.72 -1.87 -9.97
C TYR A 70 4.88 -1.89 -11.49
N LEU A 71 3.77 -2.03 -12.20
CA LEU A 71 3.64 -1.82 -13.63
C LEU A 71 3.50 -0.33 -13.96
N ASP A 72 3.60 0.02 -15.24
CA ASP A 72 3.51 1.40 -15.73
C ASP A 72 2.11 2.02 -15.66
N ASP A 73 1.11 1.25 -15.29
CA ASP A 73 -0.25 1.67 -14.99
C ASP A 73 -0.52 1.88 -13.49
N GLY A 74 0.49 1.58 -12.62
CA GLY A 74 0.39 1.68 -11.18
C GLY A 74 -0.08 0.41 -10.48
N ASN A 75 -0.47 -0.61 -11.21
CA ASN A 75 -0.85 -1.90 -10.64
C ASN A 75 0.37 -2.70 -10.18
N LEU A 76 0.15 -3.62 -9.23
CA LEU A 76 1.20 -4.52 -8.78
C LEU A 76 1.49 -5.58 -9.85
N VAL A 77 2.77 -5.86 -10.05
CA VAL A 77 3.20 -6.99 -10.90
C VAL A 77 2.59 -8.29 -10.36
N SER A 78 2.03 -9.11 -11.26
CA SER A 78 1.44 -10.39 -10.88
C SER A 78 2.45 -11.27 -10.14
N ARG A 79 2.05 -11.87 -9.01
CA ARG A 79 2.92 -12.78 -8.24
C ARG A 79 3.41 -14.01 -9.03
N LYS A 80 2.86 -14.25 -10.21
CA LYS A 80 3.32 -15.29 -11.13
C LYS A 80 4.59 -14.90 -11.90
N GLU A 81 4.90 -13.62 -11.96
CA GLU A 81 6.07 -13.07 -12.63
C GLU A 81 7.31 -13.12 -11.72
N ILE A 82 8.47 -13.35 -12.32
CA ILE A 82 9.74 -13.51 -11.59
C ILE A 82 10.07 -12.27 -10.76
N ASN A 83 9.78 -11.09 -11.26
CA ASN A 83 10.13 -9.80 -10.62
C ASN A 83 8.97 -9.18 -9.83
N ALA A 84 7.98 -9.98 -9.41
CA ALA A 84 6.81 -9.46 -8.70
C ALA A 84 7.12 -9.04 -7.25
N VAL A 85 8.05 -9.73 -6.60
CA VAL A 85 8.34 -9.58 -5.17
C VAL A 85 9.81 -9.20 -4.98
N ILE A 86 10.04 -8.19 -4.14
CA ILE A 86 11.37 -7.77 -3.70
C ILE A 86 11.68 -8.54 -2.41
N THR A 87 12.62 -9.48 -2.47
CA THR A 87 12.99 -10.33 -1.33
C THR A 87 14.20 -9.85 -0.57
N ASP A 88 15.02 -8.97 -1.17
CA ASP A 88 16.19 -8.40 -0.54
C ASP A 88 15.80 -7.15 0.27
N PRO A 89 16.07 -7.12 1.60
CA PRO A 89 15.76 -5.97 2.45
C PRO A 89 16.44 -4.67 2.04
N GLU A 90 17.65 -4.72 1.50
CA GLU A 90 18.36 -3.52 1.06
C GLU A 90 17.69 -2.93 -0.19
N VAL A 91 17.30 -3.77 -1.14
CA VAL A 91 16.55 -3.35 -2.33
C VAL A 91 15.18 -2.78 -1.94
N ALA A 92 14.47 -3.44 -1.02
CA ALA A 92 13.19 -2.96 -0.50
C ALA A 92 13.33 -1.59 0.19
N LYS A 93 14.39 -1.41 0.99
CA LYS A 93 14.73 -0.14 1.64
C LYS A 93 14.90 1.00 0.63
N GLU A 94 15.72 0.78 -0.42
CA GLU A 94 15.95 1.78 -1.47
C GLU A 94 14.68 2.07 -2.27
N HIS A 95 13.89 1.03 -2.55
CA HIS A 95 12.60 1.16 -3.25
C HIS A 95 11.63 2.07 -2.48
N VAL A 96 11.45 1.81 -1.18
CA VAL A 96 10.59 2.61 -0.30
C VAL A 96 11.10 4.04 -0.18
N LEU A 97 12.40 4.22 0.10
CA LEU A 97 12.98 5.56 0.28
C LEU A 97 12.81 6.40 -0.98
N PHE A 98 13.01 5.80 -2.15
CA PHE A 98 12.80 6.48 -3.44
C PHE A 98 11.35 6.95 -3.56
N MET A 99 10.37 6.06 -3.34
CA MET A 99 8.95 6.39 -3.48
C MET A 99 8.52 7.49 -2.51
N VAL A 100 8.94 7.39 -1.24
CA VAL A 100 8.56 8.37 -0.21
C VAL A 100 9.19 9.74 -0.47
N LYS A 101 10.47 9.79 -0.90
CA LYS A 101 11.15 11.06 -1.21
C LYS A 101 10.57 11.76 -2.45
N ASN A 102 10.19 10.99 -3.46
CA ASN A 102 9.70 11.54 -4.72
C ASN A 102 8.17 11.68 -4.76
N GLN A 103 7.45 11.18 -3.74
CA GLN A 103 5.98 11.11 -3.74
C GLN A 103 5.46 10.49 -5.04
N ALA A 104 6.06 9.36 -5.43
CA ALA A 104 5.74 8.66 -6.67
C ALA A 104 5.98 7.16 -6.56
N LEU A 105 5.15 6.36 -7.21
CA LEU A 105 5.43 4.94 -7.43
C LEU A 105 6.66 4.79 -8.33
N ARG A 106 7.49 3.80 -8.02
CA ARG A 106 8.63 3.39 -8.84
C ARG A 106 8.27 2.12 -9.60
N CYS A 107 8.02 2.25 -10.91
CA CYS A 107 7.69 1.12 -11.77
C CYS A 107 8.93 0.33 -12.19
N LEU A 108 8.75 -0.94 -12.60
CA LEU A 108 9.83 -1.81 -13.10
C LEU A 108 10.57 -1.21 -14.30
N SER A 109 9.88 -0.50 -15.18
CA SER A 109 10.44 0.18 -16.34
C SER A 109 11.34 1.38 -15.97
N GLY A 110 11.27 1.85 -14.72
CA GLY A 110 11.86 3.11 -14.28
C GLY A 110 10.89 4.31 -14.37
N LYS A 111 9.68 4.12 -14.92
CA LYS A 111 8.64 5.16 -14.91
C LYS A 111 8.27 5.52 -13.47
N GLN A 112 7.98 6.79 -13.25
CA GLN A 112 7.49 7.32 -11.98
C GLN A 112 6.05 7.79 -12.15
N ILE A 113 5.18 7.38 -11.23
CA ILE A 113 3.77 7.79 -11.20
C ILE A 113 3.55 8.61 -9.94
N PRO A 114 3.30 9.93 -10.03
CA PRO A 114 3.04 10.76 -8.86
C PRO A 114 1.87 10.22 -8.03
N CYS A 115 2.05 10.14 -6.72
CA CYS A 115 1.03 9.61 -5.82
C CYS A 115 1.18 10.18 -4.41
N LYS A 116 0.12 10.02 -3.58
CA LYS A 116 0.18 10.26 -2.14
C LYS A 116 0.62 9.00 -1.42
N ILE A 117 1.36 9.16 -0.32
CA ILE A 117 1.84 8.04 0.50
C ILE A 117 1.60 8.36 1.96
N ASP A 118 0.67 7.64 2.57
CA ASP A 118 0.34 7.74 4.00
C ASP A 118 0.80 6.50 4.78
N SER A 119 0.90 5.35 4.10
CA SER A 119 1.24 4.05 4.71
C SER A 119 2.16 3.22 3.82
N ILE A 120 2.93 2.34 4.44
CA ILE A 120 3.83 1.42 3.77
C ILE A 120 3.51 0.00 4.26
N CYS A 121 3.00 -0.84 3.37
CA CYS A 121 2.75 -2.24 3.63
C CYS A 121 4.05 -3.06 3.53
N ILE A 122 4.28 -3.92 4.51
CA ILE A 122 5.36 -4.91 4.49
C ILE A 122 4.73 -6.26 4.81
N HIS A 123 4.84 -7.23 3.89
CA HIS A 123 4.28 -8.56 4.12
C HIS A 123 5.13 -9.35 5.12
N GLY A 124 4.45 -10.08 6.03
CA GLY A 124 5.08 -10.87 7.09
C GLY A 124 5.28 -12.34 6.76
N ASP A 125 5.22 -12.73 5.50
CA ASP A 125 5.17 -14.11 5.02
C ASP A 125 6.53 -14.67 4.56
N THR A 126 7.59 -13.87 4.64
CA THR A 126 8.95 -14.30 4.32
C THR A 126 9.82 -14.38 5.58
N SER A 127 10.90 -15.19 5.53
CA SER A 127 11.86 -15.31 6.64
C SER A 127 12.59 -13.99 6.95
N ARG A 128 12.70 -13.08 5.98
CA ARG A 128 13.41 -11.80 6.13
C ARG A 128 12.47 -10.60 6.41
N SER A 129 11.18 -10.82 6.56
CA SER A 129 10.18 -9.74 6.76
C SER A 129 10.49 -8.84 7.95
N LEU A 130 10.92 -9.42 9.07
CA LEU A 130 11.27 -8.64 10.27
C LEU A 130 12.52 -7.78 10.04
N GLU A 131 13.52 -8.31 9.35
CA GLU A 131 14.73 -7.59 8.96
C GLU A 131 14.38 -6.42 8.03
N THR A 132 13.59 -6.68 6.99
CA THR A 132 13.08 -5.68 6.05
C THR A 132 12.36 -4.54 6.79
N ALA A 133 11.45 -4.86 7.71
CA ALA A 133 10.72 -3.86 8.48
C ALA A 133 11.66 -2.98 9.35
N LYS A 134 12.66 -3.58 10.01
CA LYS A 134 13.63 -2.85 10.83
C LYS A 134 14.50 -1.92 9.98
N ILE A 135 15.01 -2.40 8.86
CA ILE A 135 15.87 -1.63 7.96
C ILE A 135 15.11 -0.46 7.36
N ILE A 136 13.91 -0.68 6.83
CA ILE A 136 13.06 0.39 6.28
C ILE A 136 12.74 1.44 7.34
N LYS A 137 12.30 1.02 8.53
CA LYS A 137 12.00 1.93 9.64
C LYS A 137 13.20 2.81 9.98
N SER A 138 14.37 2.20 10.21
CA SER A 138 15.59 2.92 10.56
C SER A 138 16.01 3.90 9.46
N ASN A 139 15.92 3.47 8.20
CA ASN A 139 16.28 4.30 7.05
C ASN A 139 15.37 5.51 6.89
N LEU A 140 14.06 5.35 7.06
CA LEU A 140 13.10 6.46 7.01
C LEU A 140 13.37 7.48 8.13
N VAL A 141 13.57 7.03 9.36
CA VAL A 141 13.88 7.92 10.50
C VAL A 141 15.20 8.66 10.27
N ASN A 142 16.25 7.98 9.79
CA ASN A 142 17.55 8.58 9.49
C ASN A 142 17.47 9.61 8.34
N ASN A 143 16.47 9.49 7.47
CA ASN A 143 16.20 10.47 6.39
C ASN A 143 15.19 11.55 6.80
N GLY A 144 14.86 11.68 8.09
CA GLY A 144 14.03 12.76 8.63
C GLY A 144 12.51 12.52 8.53
N PHE A 145 12.07 11.31 8.18
CA PHE A 145 10.65 10.98 8.18
C PHE A 145 10.19 10.56 9.58
N GLU A 146 9.05 11.10 10.00
CA GLU A 146 8.42 10.74 11.26
C GLU A 146 7.35 9.66 11.02
N LEU A 147 7.43 8.55 11.76
CA LEU A 147 6.44 7.49 11.70
C LEU A 147 5.39 7.69 12.79
N LYS A 148 4.13 7.82 12.38
CA LYS A 148 2.99 8.03 13.30
C LYS A 148 1.89 6.99 13.08
N PRO A 149 1.14 6.62 14.11
CA PRO A 149 -0.14 5.92 13.92
C PRO A 149 -1.07 6.77 13.05
N LEU A 150 -1.85 6.12 12.16
CA LEU A 150 -2.73 6.82 11.23
C LEU A 150 -3.67 7.80 11.92
N ASN A 151 -4.28 7.41 13.04
CA ASN A 151 -5.17 8.25 13.83
C ASN A 151 -4.50 9.45 14.53
N LYS A 152 -3.18 9.59 14.45
CA LYS A 152 -2.40 10.74 14.94
C LYS A 152 -1.81 11.60 13.82
N MET A 153 -2.07 11.26 12.58
CA MET A 153 -1.69 12.07 11.43
C MET A 153 -2.65 13.25 11.28
N LYS A 154 -2.11 14.45 11.00
CA LYS A 154 -2.91 15.68 10.82
C LYS A 154 -4.05 15.53 9.82
N LYS A 155 -3.88 14.68 8.83
CA LYS A 155 -4.86 14.38 7.78
C LYS A 155 -6.16 13.75 8.35
N PHE A 156 -6.10 13.07 9.51
CA PHE A 156 -7.20 12.32 10.10
C PHE A 156 -7.70 12.90 11.43
N LEU A 157 -7.10 14.02 11.86
CA LEU A 157 -7.55 14.81 13.01
C LEU A 157 -8.56 15.87 12.52
#